data_4ad04311c4133790a6d7cb0b15a43b5a
#
_entry.id   4ad04311c4133790a6d7cb0b15a43b5a
#
_cell.length_a   1.000
_cell.length_b   1.000
_cell.length_c   1.000
_cell.angle_alpha   90.00
_cell.angle_beta   90.00
_cell.angle_gamma   90.00
#
_symmetry.space_group_name_H-M   'P 1'
#
loop_
_entity.id
_entity.type
_entity.pdbx_description
1 polymer ?
#
loop_
_entity_poly.entity_id
_entity_poly.type
_entity_poly.pdbx_seq_one_letter_code
_entity_poly.pdbx_strand_id
1 'polypeptide(L)'
;MAAKYQLITELYRRTGVAVAKNPQAWQGFLSSACRNYKCRFDEQLLIYAQRPDAVAVAKLETWNRQFKRWVNKDSKGIAVFDPKGRRNTLKYYFDVSDTHEGYYGSRPVPIWQMDERYEQAVMERLSDRFGDVESTDLASALMETAKNAVEDNLQDYFSQLKDCTKDSFLEELDDFNIEVIYRRLAANSVAFMLISRCGLDTNEFFDREDFADIVNFNTPATINAIGIATSDIAEMALREISQSIRNVQMAEKDQNRTFAQRTQAQYDKGRQQPERSEYNERNHLQQTGGLSYSRPNITDRARASAWQVRFDAQGLSGEAQASDLSQPADIGQAERASARGRA
;
A
#
# COMPACT_ATOMS: atom_id res chain seq x y z
N MET A 1 10.19 28.02 5.74
CA MET A 1 10.19 26.58 6.05
C MET A 1 9.65 26.29 7.44
N ALA A 2 10.08 27.00 8.49
CA ALA A 2 9.57 26.79 9.87
C ALA A 2 8.05 26.91 9.99
N ALA A 3 7.43 27.93 9.40
CA ALA A 3 5.96 28.13 9.47
C ALA A 3 5.18 26.95 8.84
N LYS A 4 5.64 26.42 7.69
CA LYS A 4 4.97 25.28 7.04
C LYS A 4 5.11 23.99 7.85
N TYR A 5 6.26 23.76 8.45
CA TYR A 5 6.45 22.63 9.35
C TYR A 5 5.52 22.72 10.57
N GLN A 6 5.37 23.89 11.17
CA GLN A 6 4.44 24.13 12.29
C GLN A 6 2.99 23.86 11.88
N LEU A 7 2.57 24.29 10.68
CA LEU A 7 1.23 24.00 10.15
C LEU A 7 0.99 22.50 10.01
N ILE A 8 1.96 21.75 9.50
CA ILE A 8 1.84 20.29 9.36
C ILE A 8 1.85 19.60 10.73
N THR A 9 2.64 20.12 11.69
CA THR A 9 2.62 19.60 13.06
C THR A 9 1.26 19.82 13.73
N GLU A 10 0.67 20.99 13.54
CA GLU A 10 -0.67 21.26 14.08
C GLU A 10 -1.75 20.44 13.36
N LEU A 11 -1.65 20.27 12.04
CA LEU A 11 -2.53 19.38 11.28
C LEU A 11 -2.45 17.94 11.81
N TYR A 12 -1.25 17.42 12.01
CA TYR A 12 -1.03 16.10 12.60
C TYR A 12 -1.72 15.94 13.96
N ARG A 13 -1.44 16.89 14.88
CA ARG A 13 -2.02 16.88 16.23
C ARG A 13 -3.55 16.92 16.20
N ARG A 14 -4.13 17.83 15.41
CA ARG A 14 -5.60 17.98 15.29
C ARG A 14 -6.23 16.74 14.68
N THR A 15 -5.61 16.15 13.66
CA THR A 15 -6.12 14.95 13.01
C THR A 15 -6.05 13.75 13.97
N GLY A 16 -4.97 13.60 14.73
CA GLY A 16 -4.87 12.55 15.75
C GLY A 16 -6.03 12.61 16.74
N VAL A 17 -6.28 13.78 17.32
CA VAL A 17 -7.42 13.96 18.23
C VAL A 17 -8.77 13.73 17.52
N ALA A 18 -8.90 14.14 16.26
CA ALA A 18 -10.15 13.99 15.52
C ALA A 18 -10.49 12.52 15.21
N VAL A 19 -9.50 11.69 14.88
CA VAL A 19 -9.72 10.26 14.59
C VAL A 19 -10.03 9.46 15.85
N ALA A 20 -9.59 9.89 17.03
CA ALA A 20 -9.89 9.27 18.31
C ALA A 20 -11.24 9.72 18.91
N LYS A 21 -11.94 10.67 18.29
CA LYS A 21 -13.16 11.26 18.85
C LYS A 21 -14.32 10.27 18.95
N ASN A 22 -14.41 9.35 18.03
CA ASN A 22 -15.47 8.33 17.97
C ASN A 22 -15.08 7.16 17.06
N PRO A 23 -15.77 6.01 17.16
CA PRO A 23 -15.52 4.84 16.33
C PRO A 23 -15.53 5.11 14.83
N GLN A 24 -16.46 5.89 14.33
CA GLN A 24 -16.59 6.17 12.88
C GLN A 24 -15.40 6.96 12.32
N ALA A 25 -14.88 7.91 13.10
CA ALA A 25 -13.71 8.68 12.72
C ALA A 25 -12.46 7.78 12.65
N TRP A 26 -12.34 6.83 13.60
CA TRP A 26 -11.27 5.85 13.62
C TRP A 26 -11.37 4.89 12.42
N GLN A 27 -12.53 4.29 12.17
CA GLN A 27 -12.78 3.43 11.01
C GLN A 27 -12.51 4.16 9.68
N GLY A 28 -12.90 5.45 9.57
CA GLY A 28 -12.60 6.29 8.41
C GLY A 28 -11.08 6.45 8.17
N PHE A 29 -10.31 6.62 9.26
CA PHE A 29 -8.85 6.64 9.19
C PHE A 29 -8.30 5.28 8.77
N LEU A 30 -8.73 4.17 9.40
CA LEU A 30 -8.27 2.81 9.09
C LEU A 30 -8.53 2.45 7.62
N SER A 31 -9.68 2.85 7.06
CA SER A 31 -10.01 2.66 5.65
C SER A 31 -9.06 3.38 4.69
N SER A 32 -8.49 4.51 5.09
CA SER A 32 -7.44 5.20 4.34
C SER A 32 -6.07 4.58 4.55
N ALA A 33 -5.74 4.25 5.80
CA ALA A 33 -4.46 3.71 6.22
C ALA A 33 -4.17 2.35 5.55
N CYS A 34 -5.17 1.47 5.42
CA CYS A 34 -5.02 0.14 4.82
C CYS A 34 -4.56 0.20 3.35
N ARG A 35 -4.91 1.24 2.59
CA ARG A 35 -4.43 1.43 1.21
C ARG A 35 -2.97 1.85 1.17
N ASN A 36 -2.55 2.63 2.18
CA ASN A 36 -1.20 3.18 2.31
C ASN A 36 -0.42 2.48 3.44
N TYR A 37 -0.64 1.18 3.66
CA TYR A 37 -0.10 0.39 4.77
C TYR A 37 1.44 0.34 4.84
N LYS A 38 2.14 0.68 3.76
CA LYS A 38 3.61 0.77 3.71
C LYS A 38 4.16 2.10 4.24
N CYS A 39 3.28 3.04 4.53
CA CYS A 39 3.62 4.30 5.18
C CYS A 39 3.55 4.14 6.69
N ARG A 40 4.40 4.85 7.44
CA ARG A 40 4.33 4.87 8.89
C ARG A 40 3.04 5.57 9.37
N PHE A 41 2.64 5.33 10.61
CA PHE A 41 1.44 5.92 11.18
C PHE A 41 1.38 7.46 11.02
N ASP A 42 2.48 8.17 11.31
CA ASP A 42 2.53 9.63 11.16
C ASP A 42 2.30 10.09 9.71
N GLU A 43 2.80 9.33 8.74
CA GLU A 43 2.56 9.58 7.32
C GLU A 43 1.12 9.25 6.92
N GLN A 44 0.59 8.10 7.39
CA GLN A 44 -0.81 7.69 7.13
C GLN A 44 -1.80 8.73 7.66
N LEU A 45 -1.56 9.24 8.87
CA LEU A 45 -2.43 10.27 9.47
C LEU A 45 -2.40 11.58 8.68
N LEU A 46 -1.22 12.01 8.22
CA LEU A 46 -1.07 13.20 7.38
C LEU A 46 -1.61 12.99 5.95
N ILE A 47 -1.51 11.77 5.40
CA ILE A 47 -2.15 11.42 4.13
C ILE A 47 -3.67 11.50 4.28
N TYR A 48 -4.22 10.88 5.31
CA TYR A 48 -5.65 10.92 5.61
C TYR A 48 -6.17 12.36 5.75
N ALA A 49 -5.43 13.21 6.48
CA ALA A 49 -5.81 14.60 6.71
C ALA A 49 -5.85 15.46 5.44
N GLN A 50 -4.98 15.17 4.47
CA GLN A 50 -4.83 15.98 3.25
C GLN A 50 -5.49 15.35 2.04
N ARG A 51 -5.57 14.01 1.99
CA ARG A 51 -6.12 13.23 0.88
C ARG A 51 -6.63 11.86 1.35
N PRO A 52 -7.80 11.80 1.99
CA PRO A 52 -8.35 10.57 2.57
C PRO A 52 -8.65 9.48 1.52
N ASP A 53 -8.83 9.86 0.27
CA ASP A 53 -9.09 8.98 -0.89
C ASP A 53 -7.81 8.45 -1.58
N ALA A 54 -6.61 8.84 -1.13
CA ALA A 54 -5.35 8.39 -1.72
C ALA A 54 -5.27 6.86 -1.76
N VAL A 55 -4.87 6.33 -2.93
CA VAL A 55 -4.78 4.88 -3.19
C VAL A 55 -3.34 4.38 -3.10
N ALA A 56 -2.40 5.10 -3.69
CA ALA A 56 -0.98 4.74 -3.68
C ALA A 56 -0.13 5.99 -3.78
N VAL A 57 0.59 6.29 -2.72
CA VAL A 57 1.41 7.50 -2.64
C VAL A 57 2.89 7.19 -2.80
N ALA A 58 3.59 8.06 -3.51
CA ALA A 58 5.05 7.99 -3.62
C ALA A 58 5.65 9.38 -3.86
N LYS A 59 6.96 9.50 -3.65
CA LYS A 59 7.72 10.72 -4.00
C LYS A 59 7.75 10.93 -5.51
N LEU A 60 7.93 12.18 -5.95
CA LEU A 60 8.08 12.56 -7.35
C LEU A 60 9.14 11.71 -8.07
N GLU A 61 10.31 11.53 -7.43
CA GLU A 61 11.41 10.75 -8.02
C GLU A 61 11.05 9.29 -8.23
N THR A 62 10.24 8.73 -7.33
CA THR A 62 9.75 7.33 -7.45
C THR A 62 8.81 7.21 -8.64
N TRP A 63 7.88 8.13 -8.80
CA TRP A 63 6.99 8.16 -9.95
C TRP A 63 7.77 8.24 -11.26
N ASN A 64 8.69 9.20 -11.35
CA ASN A 64 9.44 9.44 -12.58
C ASN A 64 10.43 8.31 -12.92
N ARG A 65 11.24 7.86 -11.93
CA ARG A 65 12.35 6.92 -12.18
C ARG A 65 11.90 5.47 -12.20
N GLN A 66 11.03 5.08 -11.24
CA GLN A 66 10.64 3.67 -11.11
C GLN A 66 9.44 3.32 -11.98
N PHE A 67 8.40 4.17 -11.98
CA PHE A 67 7.15 3.89 -12.68
C PHE A 67 7.06 4.52 -14.06
N LYS A 68 7.97 5.45 -14.42
CA LYS A 68 7.90 6.21 -15.67
C LYS A 68 6.57 6.95 -15.83
N ARG A 69 6.07 7.45 -14.71
CA ARG A 69 4.88 8.28 -14.61
C ARG A 69 5.27 9.69 -14.20
N TRP A 70 4.54 10.67 -14.68
CA TRP A 70 4.81 12.09 -14.42
C TRP A 70 3.67 12.69 -13.62
N VAL A 71 4.02 13.46 -12.60
CA VAL A 71 3.02 14.17 -11.80
C VAL A 71 2.36 15.24 -12.66
N ASN A 72 1.04 15.32 -12.60
CA ASN A 72 0.26 16.30 -13.36
C ASN A 72 0.61 17.72 -12.91
N LYS A 73 0.60 18.67 -13.88
CA LYS A 73 0.74 20.07 -13.56
C LYS A 73 -0.35 20.49 -12.57
N ASP A 74 0.01 21.32 -11.61
CA ASP A 74 -0.88 21.85 -10.57
C ASP A 74 -1.37 20.83 -9.50
N SER A 75 -0.89 19.58 -9.53
CA SER A 75 -1.14 18.63 -8.44
C SER A 75 -0.50 19.09 -7.15
N LYS A 76 -1.25 19.03 -6.06
CA LYS A 76 -0.76 19.39 -4.73
C LYS A 76 -0.12 18.18 -4.03
N GLY A 77 1.16 18.32 -3.68
CA GLY A 77 1.86 17.28 -2.93
C GLY A 77 1.35 17.17 -1.49
N ILE A 78 1.18 15.94 -1.02
CA ILE A 78 0.84 15.60 0.37
C ILE A 78 2.09 15.80 1.22
N ALA A 79 2.08 16.75 2.15
CA ALA A 79 3.21 17.05 3.00
C ALA A 79 3.27 16.10 4.20
N VAL A 80 4.40 15.42 4.37
CA VAL A 80 4.66 14.53 5.52
C VAL A 80 6.03 14.85 6.14
N PHE A 81 6.24 14.42 7.38
CA PHE A 81 7.52 14.62 8.04
C PHE A 81 8.65 13.83 7.35
N ASP A 82 9.82 14.44 7.25
CA ASP A 82 11.01 13.78 6.74
C ASP A 82 11.99 13.44 7.87
N PRO A 83 12.00 12.17 8.36
CA PRO A 83 12.86 11.78 9.48
C PRO A 83 14.35 11.71 9.09
N LYS A 84 14.66 11.65 7.79
CA LYS A 84 16.03 11.59 7.26
C LYS A 84 16.56 12.96 6.85
N GLY A 85 15.69 13.97 6.82
CA GLY A 85 16.05 15.33 6.50
C GLY A 85 16.73 16.06 7.64
N ARG A 86 17.08 17.33 7.41
CA ARG A 86 17.51 18.24 8.49
C ARG A 86 16.34 18.45 9.46
N ARG A 87 16.64 18.92 10.68
CA ARG A 87 15.58 19.21 11.67
C ARG A 87 14.46 20.07 11.07
N ASN A 88 13.22 19.65 11.29
CA ASN A 88 11.99 20.32 10.81
C ASN A 88 11.85 20.38 9.29
N THR A 89 12.17 19.30 8.58
CA THR A 89 11.97 19.18 7.14
C THR A 89 10.72 18.36 6.80
N LEU A 90 10.16 18.66 5.64
CA LEU A 90 9.01 17.95 5.06
C LEU A 90 9.44 17.31 3.74
N LYS A 91 8.85 16.16 3.45
CA LYS A 91 8.85 15.53 2.12
C LYS A 91 7.42 15.52 1.55
N TYR A 92 7.31 15.34 0.25
CA TYR A 92 6.03 15.40 -0.45
C TYR A 92 5.77 14.08 -1.17
N TYR A 93 4.56 13.58 -0.99
CA TYR A 93 4.02 12.46 -1.73
C TYR A 93 2.99 12.95 -2.75
N PHE A 94 2.83 12.20 -3.83
CA PHE A 94 1.77 12.37 -4.81
C PHE A 94 1.04 11.04 -4.95
N ASP A 95 -0.27 11.07 -5.04
CA ASP A 95 -1.06 9.88 -5.29
C ASP A 95 -0.96 9.43 -6.75
N VAL A 96 -1.19 8.15 -7.02
CA VAL A 96 -1.19 7.59 -8.38
C VAL A 96 -2.15 8.33 -9.32
N SER A 97 -3.30 8.79 -8.81
CA SER A 97 -4.30 9.56 -9.56
C SER A 97 -3.82 10.95 -9.98
N ASP A 98 -2.80 11.49 -9.31
CA ASP A 98 -2.12 12.73 -9.69
C ASP A 98 -1.08 12.55 -10.79
N THR A 99 -0.95 11.35 -11.35
CA THR A 99 0.11 11.03 -12.30
C THR A 99 -0.45 10.56 -13.64
N HIS A 100 0.27 10.82 -14.70
CA HIS A 100 -0.01 10.31 -16.05
C HIS A 100 1.17 9.51 -16.60
N GLU A 101 0.90 8.73 -17.64
CA GLU A 101 1.93 7.95 -18.32
C GLU A 101 2.88 8.84 -19.12
N GLY A 102 4.15 8.47 -19.17
CA GLY A 102 5.12 9.12 -20.04
C GLY A 102 4.91 8.75 -21.51
N TYR A 103 5.50 9.54 -22.41
CA TYR A 103 5.41 9.35 -23.87
C TYR A 103 5.79 7.94 -24.34
N TYR A 104 6.75 7.30 -23.67
CA TYR A 104 7.20 5.93 -23.96
C TYR A 104 6.48 4.85 -23.14
N GLY A 105 5.33 5.17 -22.58
CA GLY A 105 4.58 4.30 -21.69
C GLY A 105 5.03 4.37 -20.24
N SER A 106 4.29 3.67 -19.37
CA SER A 106 4.57 3.57 -17.94
C SER A 106 4.82 2.12 -17.51
N ARG A 107 5.39 1.95 -16.32
CA ARG A 107 5.44 0.65 -15.65
C ARG A 107 4.19 0.50 -14.80
N PRO A 108 3.62 -0.71 -14.70
CA PRO A 108 2.47 -0.94 -13.84
C PRO A 108 2.81 -0.63 -12.38
N VAL A 109 1.90 0.10 -11.72
CA VAL A 109 1.99 0.33 -10.28
C VAL A 109 1.57 -0.95 -9.57
N PRO A 110 2.33 -1.49 -8.63
CA PRO A 110 2.05 -2.78 -8.00
C PRO A 110 0.95 -2.64 -6.91
N ILE A 111 -0.24 -2.29 -7.34
CA ILE A 111 -1.44 -2.28 -6.50
C ILE A 111 -2.11 -3.63 -6.67
N TRP A 112 -2.01 -4.47 -5.64
CA TRP A 112 -2.65 -5.77 -5.66
C TRP A 112 -4.14 -5.66 -5.30
N GLN A 113 -4.91 -6.60 -5.82
CA GLN A 113 -6.30 -6.82 -5.47
C GLN A 113 -6.47 -8.27 -5.06
N MET A 114 -7.32 -8.52 -4.06
CA MET A 114 -7.71 -9.87 -3.69
C MET A 114 -8.64 -10.44 -4.75
N ASP A 115 -8.52 -11.74 -4.99
CA ASP A 115 -9.32 -12.51 -5.92
C ASP A 115 -9.43 -13.92 -5.34
N GLU A 116 -10.54 -14.60 -5.54
CA GLU A 116 -10.84 -15.93 -4.99
C GLU A 116 -9.70 -16.95 -5.24
N ARG A 117 -9.06 -16.88 -6.40
CA ARG A 117 -7.92 -17.76 -6.75
C ARG A 117 -6.68 -17.60 -5.86
N TYR A 118 -6.60 -16.52 -5.09
CA TYR A 118 -5.46 -16.27 -4.18
C TYR A 118 -5.76 -16.66 -2.74
N GLU A 119 -7.04 -16.82 -2.37
CA GLU A 119 -7.47 -16.96 -0.98
C GLU A 119 -6.78 -18.13 -0.27
N GLN A 120 -6.78 -19.31 -0.89
CA GLN A 120 -6.15 -20.48 -0.32
C GLN A 120 -4.65 -20.26 -0.02
N ALA A 121 -3.91 -19.74 -0.99
CA ALA A 121 -2.48 -19.46 -0.83
C ALA A 121 -2.20 -18.36 0.18
N VAL A 122 -3.12 -17.39 0.33
CA VAL A 122 -3.03 -16.34 1.33
C VAL A 122 -3.28 -16.91 2.72
N MET A 123 -4.34 -17.70 2.92
CA MET A 123 -4.65 -18.31 4.21
C MET A 123 -3.52 -19.24 4.69
N GLU A 124 -2.98 -20.10 3.81
CA GLU A 124 -1.82 -20.93 4.10
C GLU A 124 -0.61 -20.08 4.55
N ARG A 125 -0.34 -19.00 3.82
CA ARG A 125 0.76 -18.08 4.15
C ARG A 125 0.58 -17.38 5.49
N LEU A 126 -0.64 -16.96 5.82
CA LEU A 126 -0.94 -16.32 7.08
C LEU A 126 -0.82 -17.30 8.25
N SER A 127 -1.32 -18.54 8.10
CA SER A 127 -1.15 -19.60 9.09
C SER A 127 0.34 -19.89 9.35
N ASP A 128 1.16 -20.03 8.30
CA ASP A 128 2.60 -20.26 8.44
C ASP A 128 3.32 -19.14 9.21
N ARG A 129 2.83 -17.90 9.15
CA ARG A 129 3.54 -16.72 9.68
C ARG A 129 3.03 -16.23 11.02
N PHE A 130 1.74 -16.43 11.31
CA PHE A 130 1.07 -15.86 12.48
C PHE A 130 0.42 -16.92 13.37
N GLY A 131 0.79 -18.19 13.18
CA GLY A 131 0.24 -19.33 13.93
C GLY A 131 -0.97 -19.94 13.26
N ASP A 132 -1.40 -21.09 13.77
CA ASP A 132 -2.48 -21.86 13.20
C ASP A 132 -3.76 -21.02 13.09
N VAL A 133 -4.22 -20.88 11.84
CA VAL A 133 -5.49 -20.27 11.48
C VAL A 133 -6.42 -21.42 11.10
N GLU A 134 -7.37 -21.74 11.99
CA GLU A 134 -8.28 -22.86 11.80
C GLU A 134 -9.47 -22.55 10.90
N SER A 135 -9.57 -21.30 10.43
CA SER A 135 -10.71 -20.81 9.68
C SER A 135 -10.73 -21.32 8.24
N THR A 136 -11.93 -21.58 7.74
CA THR A 136 -12.17 -22.09 6.39
C THR A 136 -12.47 -20.99 5.37
N ASP A 137 -12.73 -19.76 5.82
CA ASP A 137 -13.01 -18.59 4.99
C ASP A 137 -11.98 -17.47 5.23
N LEU A 138 -11.80 -16.64 4.21
CA LEU A 138 -10.78 -15.59 4.24
C LEU A 138 -11.02 -14.55 5.34
N ALA A 139 -12.27 -14.13 5.59
CA ALA A 139 -12.55 -13.07 6.57
C ALA A 139 -12.20 -13.53 7.98
N SER A 140 -12.65 -14.73 8.38
CA SER A 140 -12.32 -15.35 9.66
C SER A 140 -10.81 -15.55 9.80
N ALA A 141 -10.13 -16.00 8.74
CA ALA A 141 -8.67 -16.16 8.73
C ALA A 141 -7.94 -14.83 8.95
N LEU A 142 -8.41 -13.73 8.36
CA LEU A 142 -7.84 -12.40 8.57
C LEU A 142 -8.05 -11.90 10.00
N MET A 143 -9.21 -12.19 10.61
CA MET A 143 -9.50 -11.83 12.01
C MET A 143 -8.63 -12.61 12.99
N GLU A 144 -8.47 -13.90 12.80
CA GLU A 144 -7.56 -14.75 13.62
C GLU A 144 -6.10 -14.28 13.46
N THR A 145 -5.66 -14.02 12.23
CA THR A 145 -4.34 -13.47 11.95
C THR A 145 -4.10 -12.17 12.71
N ALA A 146 -5.07 -11.26 12.69
CA ALA A 146 -4.96 -9.97 13.40
C ALA A 146 -4.81 -10.18 14.91
N LYS A 147 -5.62 -11.06 15.49
CA LYS A 147 -5.55 -11.39 16.92
C LYS A 147 -4.19 -11.98 17.29
N ASN A 148 -3.73 -12.99 16.55
CA ASN A 148 -2.45 -13.65 16.79
C ASN A 148 -1.28 -12.66 16.64
N ALA A 149 -1.29 -11.84 15.58
CA ALA A 149 -0.25 -10.85 15.34
C ALA A 149 -0.19 -9.77 16.44
N VAL A 150 -1.34 -9.34 16.99
CA VAL A 150 -1.36 -8.41 18.12
C VAL A 150 -0.82 -9.06 19.37
N GLU A 151 -1.18 -10.32 19.63
CA GLU A 151 -0.69 -11.06 20.78
C GLU A 151 0.82 -11.27 20.75
N ASP A 152 1.36 -11.67 19.62
CA ASP A 152 2.81 -11.88 19.42
C ASP A 152 3.62 -10.60 19.63
N ASN A 153 3.02 -9.43 19.36
CA ASN A 153 3.67 -8.13 19.46
C ASN A 153 3.23 -7.34 20.71
N LEU A 154 2.45 -7.94 21.60
CA LEU A 154 1.85 -7.24 22.73
C LEU A 154 2.89 -6.54 23.60
N GLN A 155 3.93 -7.25 24.02
CA GLN A 155 4.91 -6.74 24.97
C GLN A 155 5.63 -5.47 24.45
N ASP A 156 5.93 -5.43 23.14
CA ASP A 156 6.69 -4.35 22.53
C ASP A 156 5.87 -3.05 22.46
N TYR A 157 4.59 -3.14 22.12
CA TYR A 157 3.73 -1.96 21.93
C TYR A 157 2.97 -1.58 23.20
N PHE A 158 2.54 -2.53 24.01
CA PHE A 158 1.83 -2.24 25.25
C PHE A 158 2.71 -1.54 26.28
N SER A 159 3.98 -1.88 26.37
CA SER A 159 4.93 -1.16 27.24
C SER A 159 5.01 0.32 26.88
N GLN A 160 5.03 0.67 25.60
CA GLN A 160 5.04 2.06 25.13
C GLN A 160 3.73 2.79 25.48
N LEU A 161 2.59 2.11 25.42
CA LEU A 161 1.31 2.69 25.83
C LEU A 161 1.31 3.02 27.32
N LYS A 162 1.79 2.10 28.17
CA LYS A 162 1.85 2.32 29.63
C LYS A 162 2.64 3.55 30.01
N ASP A 163 3.72 3.84 29.27
CA ASP A 163 4.57 5.01 29.53
C ASP A 163 3.90 6.34 29.14
N CYS A 164 2.75 6.34 28.46
CA CYS A 164 2.12 7.54 27.93
C CYS A 164 0.61 7.70 28.26
N THR A 165 0.09 6.98 29.25
CA THR A 165 -1.32 7.05 29.66
C THR A 165 -1.70 8.33 30.37
N LYS A 166 -0.73 9.07 30.87
CA LYS A 166 -0.95 10.32 31.62
C LYS A 166 -1.80 11.32 30.85
N ASP A 167 -2.70 11.97 31.56
CA ASP A 167 -3.66 12.96 31.02
C ASP A 167 -4.67 12.37 30.02
N SER A 168 -4.74 11.04 29.86
CA SER A 168 -5.75 10.36 29.05
C SER A 168 -6.83 9.69 29.92
N PHE A 169 -7.92 9.25 29.31
CA PHE A 169 -8.93 8.46 30.03
C PHE A 169 -8.43 7.09 30.48
N LEU A 170 -7.27 6.65 30.00
CA LEU A 170 -6.62 5.42 30.45
C LEU A 170 -5.91 5.59 31.80
N GLU A 171 -5.60 6.82 32.22
CA GLU A 171 -4.81 7.07 33.47
C GLU A 171 -5.52 6.56 34.74
N GLU A 172 -6.85 6.57 34.74
CA GLU A 172 -7.65 6.12 35.89
C GLU A 172 -7.82 4.60 35.95
N LEU A 173 -7.36 3.85 34.93
CA LEU A 173 -7.48 2.42 34.84
C LEU A 173 -6.22 1.72 35.33
N ASP A 174 -6.39 0.50 35.88
CA ASP A 174 -5.27 -0.35 36.18
C ASP A 174 -4.68 -0.99 34.91
N ASP A 175 -3.45 -1.47 35.02
CA ASP A 175 -2.69 -2.08 33.92
C ASP A 175 -3.44 -3.22 33.22
N PHE A 176 -4.20 -4.02 33.97
CA PHE A 176 -4.95 -5.14 33.41
C PHE A 176 -6.10 -4.65 32.51
N ASN A 177 -6.87 -3.68 32.98
CA ASN A 177 -7.95 -3.10 32.20
C ASN A 177 -7.44 -2.33 30.98
N ILE A 178 -6.31 -1.61 31.09
CA ILE A 178 -5.65 -0.97 29.94
C ILE A 178 -5.23 -2.01 28.92
N GLU A 179 -4.65 -3.14 29.35
CA GLU A 179 -4.23 -4.22 28.45
C GLU A 179 -5.40 -4.86 27.72
N VAL A 180 -6.52 -5.12 28.40
CA VAL A 180 -7.75 -5.67 27.79
C VAL A 180 -8.29 -4.73 26.71
N ILE A 181 -8.38 -3.43 27.02
CA ILE A 181 -8.82 -2.38 26.09
C ILE A 181 -7.87 -2.32 24.87
N TYR A 182 -6.57 -2.31 25.13
CA TYR A 182 -5.55 -2.26 24.08
C TYR A 182 -5.65 -3.49 23.15
N ARG A 183 -5.67 -4.70 23.70
CA ARG A 183 -5.75 -5.96 22.92
C ARG A 183 -6.96 -5.95 21.98
N ARG A 184 -8.14 -5.63 22.53
CA ARG A 184 -9.38 -5.59 21.76
C ARG A 184 -9.33 -4.56 20.64
N LEU A 185 -8.99 -3.31 20.97
CA LEU A 185 -8.96 -2.21 19.99
C LEU A 185 -7.89 -2.44 18.92
N ALA A 186 -6.69 -2.91 19.30
CA ALA A 186 -5.62 -3.21 18.36
C ALA A 186 -6.00 -4.35 17.41
N ALA A 187 -6.51 -5.46 17.95
CA ALA A 187 -6.92 -6.62 17.15
C ALA A 187 -8.03 -6.25 16.14
N ASN A 188 -9.09 -5.57 16.61
CA ASN A 188 -10.18 -5.11 15.73
C ASN A 188 -9.69 -4.11 14.68
N SER A 189 -8.79 -3.19 15.05
CA SER A 189 -8.23 -2.21 14.11
C SER A 189 -7.35 -2.85 13.04
N VAL A 190 -6.51 -3.80 13.42
CA VAL A 190 -5.69 -4.58 12.47
C VAL A 190 -6.60 -5.40 11.56
N ALA A 191 -7.54 -6.16 12.12
CA ALA A 191 -8.49 -6.96 11.34
C ALA A 191 -9.29 -6.11 10.35
N PHE A 192 -9.78 -4.95 10.78
CA PHE A 192 -10.47 -4.00 9.90
C PHE A 192 -9.59 -3.57 8.72
N MET A 193 -8.31 -3.27 8.97
CA MET A 193 -7.38 -2.90 7.90
C MET A 193 -7.13 -4.06 6.93
N LEU A 194 -7.02 -5.30 7.42
CA LEU A 194 -6.82 -6.48 6.59
C LEU A 194 -8.04 -6.75 5.71
N ILE A 195 -9.24 -6.79 6.30
CA ILE A 195 -10.51 -7.03 5.64
C ILE A 195 -10.80 -5.94 4.59
N SER A 196 -10.69 -4.67 5.00
CA SER A 196 -10.86 -3.53 4.09
C SER A 196 -9.89 -3.56 2.91
N ARG A 197 -8.61 -3.91 3.15
CA ARG A 197 -7.59 -3.97 2.09
C ARG A 197 -7.78 -5.15 1.14
N CYS A 198 -8.35 -6.25 1.62
CA CYS A 198 -8.76 -7.39 0.79
C CYS A 198 -10.07 -7.11 0.01
N GLY A 199 -10.74 -5.98 0.23
CA GLY A 199 -11.94 -5.60 -0.50
C GLY A 199 -13.23 -6.27 0.00
N LEU A 200 -13.21 -6.83 1.20
CA LEU A 200 -14.39 -7.37 1.87
C LEU A 200 -15.18 -6.23 2.54
N ASP A 201 -16.50 -6.40 2.67
CA ASP A 201 -17.33 -5.40 3.33
C ASP A 201 -17.12 -5.43 4.86
N THR A 202 -16.47 -4.42 5.37
CA THR A 202 -16.18 -4.30 6.80
C THR A 202 -17.44 -4.19 7.66
N ASN A 203 -18.58 -3.76 7.13
CA ASN A 203 -19.84 -3.64 7.88
C ASN A 203 -20.47 -5.01 8.19
N GLU A 204 -20.07 -6.06 7.49
CA GLU A 204 -20.52 -7.43 7.80
C GLU A 204 -19.82 -8.01 9.04
N PHE A 205 -18.66 -7.45 9.42
CA PHE A 205 -17.80 -8.02 10.46
C PHE A 205 -17.62 -7.11 11.66
N PHE A 206 -17.86 -5.80 11.52
CA PHE A 206 -17.63 -4.84 12.58
C PHE A 206 -18.79 -3.89 12.75
N ASP A 207 -19.10 -3.59 14.01
CA ASP A 207 -20.02 -2.54 14.40
C ASP A 207 -19.28 -1.39 15.11
N ARG A 208 -20.05 -0.44 15.66
CA ARG A 208 -19.48 0.71 16.36
C ARG A 208 -18.87 0.33 17.72
N GLU A 209 -19.39 -0.69 18.36
CA GLU A 209 -18.99 -1.12 19.70
C GLU A 209 -17.60 -1.74 19.68
N ASP A 210 -17.22 -2.36 18.57
CA ASP A 210 -15.88 -2.94 18.35
C ASP A 210 -14.74 -1.93 18.47
N PHE A 211 -15.04 -0.66 18.23
CA PHE A 211 -14.09 0.46 18.28
C PHE A 211 -14.44 1.50 19.35
N ALA A 212 -15.38 1.21 20.26
CA ALA A 212 -15.83 2.18 21.26
C ALA A 212 -14.68 2.68 22.15
N ASP A 213 -13.73 1.80 22.42
CA ASP A 213 -12.60 2.10 23.30
C ASP A 213 -11.63 3.16 22.74
N ILE A 214 -11.71 3.50 21.45
CA ILE A 214 -10.82 4.52 20.86
C ILE A 214 -10.91 5.86 21.59
N VAL A 215 -12.05 6.18 22.19
CA VAL A 215 -12.25 7.42 22.92
C VAL A 215 -11.37 7.54 24.16
N ASN A 216 -10.88 6.41 24.70
CA ASN A 216 -9.98 6.37 25.84
C ASN A 216 -8.56 6.83 25.47
N PHE A 217 -8.21 6.77 24.19
CA PHE A 217 -6.91 7.19 23.63
C PHE A 217 -6.98 8.67 23.19
N ASN A 218 -7.43 9.55 24.07
CA ASN A 218 -7.79 10.93 23.76
C ASN A 218 -6.62 11.93 23.79
N THR A 219 -5.39 11.48 24.02
CA THR A 219 -4.19 12.32 23.96
C THR A 219 -3.34 12.03 22.72
N PRO A 220 -2.53 13.00 22.25
CA PRO A 220 -1.59 12.74 21.13
C PRO A 220 -0.63 11.58 21.40
N ALA A 221 -0.25 11.36 22.65
CA ALA A 221 0.67 10.28 23.02
C ALA A 221 -0.01 8.90 22.91
N THR A 222 -1.20 8.76 23.50
CA THR A 222 -1.93 7.48 23.46
C THR A 222 -2.43 7.12 22.07
N ILE A 223 -2.89 8.12 21.28
CA ILE A 223 -3.27 7.85 19.88
C ILE A 223 -2.08 7.47 19.00
N ASN A 224 -0.89 8.02 19.28
CA ASN A 224 0.32 7.58 18.61
C ASN A 224 0.67 6.13 18.99
N ALA A 225 0.58 5.75 20.25
CA ALA A 225 0.89 4.40 20.70
C ALA A 225 -0.01 3.36 20.02
N ILE A 226 -1.34 3.52 20.08
CA ILE A 226 -2.27 2.59 19.41
C ILE A 226 -2.17 2.64 17.89
N GLY A 227 -1.96 3.83 17.31
CA GLY A 227 -1.87 4.01 15.86
C GLY A 227 -0.61 3.41 15.27
N ILE A 228 0.54 3.56 15.93
CA ILE A 228 1.80 2.92 15.52
C ILE A 228 1.66 1.39 15.58
N ALA A 229 1.18 0.85 16.72
CA ALA A 229 0.95 -0.57 16.87
C ALA A 229 0.04 -1.13 15.76
N THR A 230 -1.12 -0.52 15.55
CA THR A 230 -2.08 -0.94 14.51
C THR A 230 -1.45 -0.90 13.12
N SER A 231 -0.74 0.19 12.79
CA SER A 231 -0.14 0.36 11.47
C SER A 231 0.97 -0.64 11.19
N ASP A 232 1.87 -0.82 12.15
CA ASP A 232 3.03 -1.70 12.01
C ASP A 232 2.60 -3.18 11.96
N ILE A 233 1.67 -3.60 12.83
CA ILE A 233 1.16 -4.97 12.85
C ILE A 233 0.35 -5.27 11.57
N ALA A 234 -0.52 -4.35 11.13
CA ALA A 234 -1.24 -4.50 9.87
C ALA A 234 -0.30 -4.56 8.66
N GLU A 235 0.78 -3.76 8.66
CA GLU A 235 1.79 -3.80 7.60
C GLU A 235 2.43 -5.18 7.50
N MET A 236 2.78 -5.82 8.63
CA MET A 236 3.37 -7.17 8.63
C MET A 236 2.45 -8.16 7.90
N ALA A 237 1.18 -8.25 8.28
CA ALA A 237 0.24 -9.17 7.65
C ALA A 237 -0.05 -8.81 6.17
N LEU A 238 -0.25 -7.53 5.85
CA LEU A 238 -0.52 -7.09 4.48
C LEU A 238 0.68 -7.30 3.54
N ARG A 239 1.90 -7.30 4.07
CA ARG A 239 3.10 -7.67 3.29
C ARG A 239 3.10 -9.15 2.93
N GLU A 240 2.73 -10.03 3.86
CA GLU A 240 2.63 -11.47 3.61
C GLU A 240 1.53 -11.77 2.58
N ILE A 241 0.36 -11.15 2.70
CA ILE A 241 -0.72 -11.24 1.70
C ILE A 241 -0.23 -10.79 0.32
N SER A 242 0.38 -9.61 0.24
CA SER A 242 0.94 -9.07 -1.01
C SER A 242 1.99 -10.01 -1.62
N GLN A 243 2.81 -10.65 -0.80
CA GLN A 243 3.84 -11.59 -1.25
C GLN A 243 3.22 -12.89 -1.77
N SER A 244 2.21 -13.44 -1.08
CA SER A 244 1.48 -14.63 -1.49
C SER A 244 0.82 -14.43 -2.86
N ILE A 245 0.05 -13.34 -3.02
CA ILE A 245 -0.58 -12.97 -4.29
C ILE A 245 0.46 -12.89 -5.43
N ARG A 246 1.59 -12.25 -5.17
CA ARG A 246 2.67 -12.12 -6.16
C ARG A 246 3.25 -13.47 -6.55
N ASN A 247 3.44 -14.37 -5.59
CA ASN A 247 3.98 -15.70 -5.84
C ASN A 247 3.05 -16.50 -6.75
N VAL A 248 1.73 -16.49 -6.50
CA VAL A 248 0.74 -17.14 -7.35
C VAL A 248 0.76 -16.54 -8.77
N GLN A 249 0.76 -15.22 -8.90
CA GLN A 249 0.84 -14.55 -10.20
C GLN A 249 2.11 -14.88 -10.99
N MET A 250 3.23 -15.07 -10.31
CA MET A 250 4.49 -15.48 -10.96
C MET A 250 4.42 -16.92 -11.43
N ALA A 251 3.89 -17.84 -10.60
CA ALA A 251 3.71 -19.25 -10.97
C ALA A 251 2.78 -19.40 -12.19
N GLU A 252 1.67 -18.66 -12.24
CA GLU A 252 0.76 -18.64 -13.39
C GLU A 252 1.46 -18.17 -14.68
N LYS A 253 2.28 -17.12 -14.59
CA LYS A 253 3.03 -16.61 -15.74
C LYS A 253 4.06 -17.62 -16.26
N ASP A 254 4.74 -18.32 -15.37
CA ASP A 254 5.72 -19.33 -15.74
C ASP A 254 5.04 -20.56 -16.36
N GLN A 255 3.90 -21.00 -15.85
CA GLN A 255 3.08 -22.06 -16.45
C GLN A 255 2.62 -21.69 -17.86
N ASN A 256 2.09 -20.48 -18.03
CA ASN A 256 1.65 -20.00 -19.34
C ASN A 256 2.81 -19.90 -20.35
N ARG A 257 3.98 -19.46 -19.89
CA ARG A 257 5.20 -19.41 -20.71
C ARG A 257 5.64 -20.81 -21.14
N THR A 258 5.63 -21.76 -20.23
CA THR A 258 6.00 -23.16 -20.51
C THR A 258 5.01 -23.81 -21.48
N PHE A 259 3.71 -23.55 -21.31
CA PHE A 259 2.66 -24.03 -22.21
C PHE A 259 2.85 -23.44 -23.62
N ALA A 260 3.07 -22.14 -23.75
CA ALA A 260 3.32 -21.49 -25.03
C ALA A 260 4.56 -22.05 -25.74
N GLN A 261 5.64 -22.31 -24.99
CA GLN A 261 6.86 -22.93 -25.54
C GLN A 261 6.61 -24.36 -26.03
N ARG A 262 5.83 -25.17 -25.29
CA ARG A 262 5.48 -26.54 -25.69
C ARG A 262 4.61 -26.55 -26.94
N THR A 263 3.64 -25.65 -27.02
CA THR A 263 2.77 -25.49 -28.18
C THR A 263 3.59 -25.09 -29.42
N GLN A 264 4.50 -24.11 -29.28
CA GLN A 264 5.38 -23.70 -30.37
C GLN A 264 6.27 -24.83 -30.83
N ALA A 265 6.86 -25.61 -29.92
CA ALA A 265 7.69 -26.75 -30.24
C ALA A 265 6.92 -27.89 -30.94
N GLN A 266 5.63 -28.07 -30.61
CA GLN A 266 4.76 -29.01 -31.34
C GLN A 266 4.44 -28.53 -32.76
N TYR A 267 4.17 -27.23 -32.94
CA TYR A 267 3.98 -26.62 -34.26
C TYR A 267 5.24 -26.77 -35.15
N ASP A 268 6.40 -26.55 -34.59
CA ASP A 268 7.66 -26.64 -35.30
C ASP A 268 8.00 -28.11 -35.69
N LYS A 269 7.65 -29.09 -34.82
CA LYS A 269 7.78 -30.53 -35.14
C LYS A 269 6.78 -30.97 -36.23
N GLY A 270 5.55 -30.47 -36.22
CA GLY A 270 4.55 -30.75 -37.26
C GLY A 270 4.94 -30.19 -38.64
N ARG A 271 5.69 -29.08 -38.65
CA ARG A 271 6.24 -28.49 -39.90
C ARG A 271 7.46 -29.21 -40.46
N GLN A 272 8.14 -30.02 -39.64
CA GLN A 272 9.34 -30.77 -40.04
C GLN A 272 9.06 -32.19 -40.51
N GLN A 273 7.79 -32.62 -40.63
CA GLN A 273 7.48 -33.84 -41.38
C GLN A 273 7.47 -33.49 -42.86
N PRO A 274 8.51 -33.92 -43.64
CA PRO A 274 8.45 -33.78 -45.06
C PRO A 274 7.40 -34.77 -45.56
N GLU A 275 6.39 -34.30 -46.26
CA GLU A 275 5.62 -35.13 -47.20
C GLU A 275 6.64 -35.72 -48.21
N ARG A 276 7.03 -36.93 -47.94
CA ARG A 276 7.59 -37.79 -48.97
C ARG A 276 6.46 -38.19 -49.90
N SER A 277 6.12 -37.31 -50.81
CA SER A 277 5.42 -37.68 -52.02
C SER A 277 6.45 -37.67 -53.12
N GLU A 278 6.72 -38.87 -53.61
CA GLU A 278 7.39 -39.13 -54.85
C GLU A 278 6.75 -38.29 -55.97
N TYR A 279 7.43 -37.31 -56.50
CA TYR A 279 7.22 -36.84 -57.83
C TYR A 279 8.56 -36.53 -58.52
N ASN A 280 8.74 -37.28 -59.59
CA ASN A 280 9.86 -37.36 -60.49
C ASN A 280 10.50 -36.04 -60.94
N GLU A 281 11.81 -36.22 -61.16
CA GLU A 281 12.70 -35.48 -62.05
C GLU A 281 12.03 -34.83 -63.27
N ARG A 282 12.33 -33.53 -63.44
CA ARG A 282 12.84 -32.89 -64.67
C ARG A 282 12.82 -31.36 -64.52
N ASN A 283 13.93 -30.79 -64.51
CA ASN A 283 14.42 -29.77 -65.41
C ASN A 283 15.48 -28.89 -64.76
N HIS A 284 16.63 -28.99 -65.35
CA HIS A 284 17.76 -28.11 -65.28
C HIS A 284 17.44 -26.66 -65.64
N LEU A 285 18.29 -25.75 -65.06
CA LEU A 285 18.72 -24.44 -65.55
C LEU A 285 17.78 -23.25 -65.32
N GLN A 286 18.09 -22.35 -64.47
CA GLN A 286 18.82 -21.10 -64.80
C GLN A 286 19.06 -20.21 -63.56
N GLN A 287 20.29 -19.74 -63.56
CA GLN A 287 20.86 -18.67 -62.74
C GLN A 287 20.00 -17.43 -62.69
N THR A 288 19.97 -16.73 -61.57
CA THR A 288 20.66 -15.44 -61.33
C THR A 288 20.14 -14.79 -60.06
N GLY A 289 21.04 -14.46 -59.18
CA GLY A 289 21.28 -13.11 -58.71
C GLY A 289 20.36 -12.53 -57.64
N GLY A 290 20.92 -12.34 -56.48
CA GLY A 290 20.70 -11.07 -55.85
C GLY A 290 20.01 -11.02 -54.48
N LEU A 291 20.81 -10.65 -53.51
CA LEU A 291 20.49 -9.87 -52.32
C LEU A 291 19.99 -10.64 -51.09
N SER A 292 20.97 -10.96 -50.26
CA SER A 292 20.80 -11.32 -48.86
C SER A 292 20.41 -10.09 -48.06
N TYR A 293 19.18 -10.10 -47.48
CA TYR A 293 18.82 -9.24 -46.36
C TYR A 293 18.99 -10.03 -45.08
N SER A 294 20.04 -9.70 -44.33
CA SER A 294 20.27 -10.16 -42.98
C SER A 294 19.24 -9.53 -42.05
N ARG A 295 18.35 -10.33 -41.47
CA ARG A 295 17.54 -9.93 -40.30
C ARG A 295 18.41 -9.99 -39.05
N PRO A 296 18.40 -8.95 -38.20
CA PRO A 296 19.14 -9.01 -36.94
C PRO A 296 18.50 -10.01 -35.97
N ASN A 297 19.38 -10.76 -35.37
CA ASN A 297 19.12 -11.82 -34.38
C ASN A 297 18.53 -11.24 -33.10
N ILE A 298 17.35 -11.71 -32.72
CA ILE A 298 16.67 -11.34 -31.46
C ILE A 298 17.16 -12.29 -30.36
N THR A 299 18.33 -12.06 -29.83
CA THR A 299 18.86 -12.82 -28.67
C THR A 299 19.50 -11.96 -27.59
N ASP A 300 19.05 -10.70 -27.42
CA ASP A 300 19.55 -9.85 -26.32
C ASP A 300 18.43 -9.14 -25.54
N ARG A 301 17.44 -9.92 -25.06
CA ARG A 301 16.43 -9.39 -24.10
C ARG A 301 16.04 -10.39 -23.01
N ALA A 302 16.97 -11.20 -22.57
CA ALA A 302 16.75 -12.12 -21.44
C ALA A 302 17.70 -11.82 -20.29
N ARG A 303 17.69 -10.60 -19.75
CA ARG A 303 18.26 -10.28 -18.43
C ARG A 303 17.60 -9.03 -17.85
N ALA A 304 16.40 -9.21 -17.32
CA ALA A 304 15.84 -8.29 -16.34
C ALA A 304 14.96 -9.09 -15.40
N SER A 305 15.59 -9.91 -14.62
CA SER A 305 15.02 -10.66 -13.52
C SER A 305 15.03 -9.83 -12.24
N ALA A 306 14.06 -10.15 -11.40
CA ALA A 306 14.00 -9.87 -9.97
C ALA A 306 13.91 -8.38 -9.59
N TRP A 307 12.70 -7.85 -9.68
CA TRP A 307 12.34 -6.63 -8.99
C TRP A 307 11.72 -6.97 -7.64
N GLN A 308 12.57 -7.01 -6.64
CA GLN A 308 12.17 -6.79 -5.27
C GLN A 308 11.88 -5.30 -5.15
N VAL A 309 10.60 -4.93 -5.22
CA VAL A 309 10.20 -3.55 -4.92
C VAL A 309 10.25 -3.38 -3.41
N ARG A 310 11.43 -3.13 -2.90
CA ARG A 310 11.60 -2.48 -1.62
C ARG A 310 11.21 -1.03 -1.84
N PHE A 311 10.16 -0.57 -1.17
CA PHE A 311 10.04 0.84 -0.85
C PHE A 311 11.08 1.15 0.23
N ASP A 312 12.36 1.02 -0.13
CA ASP A 312 13.43 1.43 0.74
C ASP A 312 13.46 2.96 0.73
N ALA A 313 13.18 3.51 1.89
CA ALA A 313 13.51 4.87 2.26
C ALA A 313 15.04 5.04 2.38
N GLN A 314 15.84 4.60 1.41
CA GLN A 314 17.27 4.88 1.38
C GLN A 314 17.57 5.94 0.33
N GLY A 315 18.12 7.01 0.86
CA GLY A 315 18.42 8.30 0.34
C GLY A 315 19.11 8.38 -1.01
N LEU A 316 18.76 9.44 -1.68
CA LEU A 316 19.71 10.24 -2.44
C LEU A 316 19.25 11.69 -2.30
N SER A 317 20.07 12.48 -1.63
CA SER A 317 20.00 13.93 -1.59
C SER A 317 20.22 14.48 -3.00
N GLY A 318 19.21 15.16 -3.52
CA GLY A 318 19.30 15.95 -4.71
C GLY A 318 18.33 17.11 -4.58
N GLU A 319 18.87 18.30 -4.46
CA GLU A 319 18.11 19.56 -4.39
C GLU A 319 17.30 19.72 -5.67
N ALA A 320 15.98 19.58 -5.56
CA ALA A 320 15.06 20.09 -6.56
C ALA A 320 14.62 21.48 -6.09
N GLN A 321 15.04 22.51 -6.80
CA GLN A 321 14.55 23.86 -6.66
C GLN A 321 13.01 23.86 -6.78
N ALA A 322 12.34 24.07 -5.66
CA ALA A 322 10.92 24.35 -5.61
C ALA A 322 10.73 25.78 -6.12
N SER A 323 10.39 25.92 -7.40
CA SER A 323 9.83 27.16 -7.91
C SER A 323 8.43 27.33 -7.31
N ASP A 324 8.34 28.32 -6.46
CA ASP A 324 7.21 29.19 -6.16
C ASP A 324 5.81 28.54 -6.12
N LEU A 325 5.42 28.03 -4.96
CA LEU A 325 4.04 27.77 -4.58
C LEU A 325 3.62 28.82 -3.54
N SER A 326 3.53 30.06 -3.96
CA SER A 326 2.87 31.14 -3.23
C SER A 326 1.38 31.14 -3.57
N GLN A 327 0.60 30.42 -2.78
CA GLN A 327 -0.73 30.90 -2.32
C GLN A 327 -1.21 29.97 -1.18
N PRO A 328 -1.59 30.51 -0.02
CA PRO A 328 -2.18 29.74 1.05
C PRO A 328 -3.61 29.31 0.66
N ALA A 329 -3.92 28.02 0.86
CA ALA A 329 -5.29 27.56 0.81
C ALA A 329 -6.12 28.32 1.86
N ASP A 330 -7.10 29.04 1.39
CA ASP A 330 -8.06 29.82 2.16
C ASP A 330 -8.92 28.87 3.04
N ILE A 331 -8.55 28.72 4.31
CA ILE A 331 -9.31 27.98 5.34
C ILE A 331 -10.37 28.91 6.00
N GLY A 332 -10.82 29.94 5.30
CA GLY A 332 -11.62 31.03 5.83
C GLY A 332 -13.04 31.16 5.29
N GLN A 333 -13.75 30.10 4.92
CA GLN A 333 -15.17 30.25 4.49
C GLN A 333 -16.22 29.39 5.21
N ALA A 334 -15.93 28.81 6.35
CA ALA A 334 -16.95 28.10 7.14
C ALA A 334 -17.51 28.86 8.36
N GLU A 335 -17.08 30.07 8.66
CA GLU A 335 -17.53 30.82 9.87
C GLU A 335 -18.30 32.11 9.61
N ARG A 336 -18.76 32.40 8.40
CA ARG A 336 -19.54 33.63 8.13
C ARG A 336 -21.00 33.45 7.75
N ALA A 337 -21.62 32.32 8.04
CA ALA A 337 -23.04 32.08 7.77
C ALA A 337 -23.94 32.01 9.01
N SER A 338 -23.47 32.36 10.21
CA SER A 338 -24.28 32.27 11.44
C SER A 338 -24.51 33.61 12.20
N ALA A 339 -24.28 34.74 11.57
CA ALA A 339 -24.45 36.03 12.23
C ALA A 339 -25.29 37.06 11.44
N ARG A 340 -26.37 36.63 10.78
CA ARG A 340 -27.44 37.57 10.34
C ARG A 340 -28.80 36.88 10.39
N GLY A 341 -29.46 37.02 11.52
CA GLY A 341 -30.86 36.61 11.66
C GLY A 341 -31.35 36.64 13.08
N ARG A 342 -31.36 37.85 13.70
CA ARG A 342 -32.28 38.25 14.76
C ARG A 342 -32.08 39.75 15.04
N ALA A 343 -32.90 40.56 14.44
CA ALA A 343 -33.49 41.76 15.00
C ALA A 343 -34.88 41.84 14.41
#